data_6fd8c69df70c0519927e1eeaf37de44e
#
_entry.id   6fd8c69df70c0519927e1eeaf37de44e
#
_cell.length_a   1.000
_cell.length_b   1.000
_cell.length_c   1.000
_cell.angle_alpha   90.00
_cell.angle_beta   90.00
_cell.angle_gamma   90.00
#
_symmetry.space_group_name_H-M   'P 1'
#
loop_
_entity.id
_entity.type
_entity.pdbx_description
1 polymer ?
#
loop_
_entity_poly.entity_id
_entity_poly.type
_entity_poly.pdbx_seq_one_letter_code
_entity_poly.pdbx_strand_id
1 'polypeptide(L)'
;MLLKKHHLLDSAMCRKITTEFFTMRRAKNYQVWRVPNSAAFYNPATGCRVLKGVTPTIEKLTGKELLPSYCYGRLYTKGDALSQHTDRKASEYAVSVTVGNSSDEMWPLWIENDEINELVTTEVGECVIYKGHEMLHWREELQWDWCAQLLLFYVDKNGKFKDLANEKGNHNFFRKF
;
A
#
# COMPACT_ATOMS: atom_id res chain seq x y z
N MET A 1 5.58 18.74 -5.27
CA MET A 1 5.26 17.40 -5.79
C MET A 1 6.01 16.32 -5.01
N LEU A 2 5.41 15.14 -4.73
CA LEU A 2 6.08 14.06 -4.00
C LEU A 2 5.91 12.75 -4.76
N LEU A 3 7.00 12.29 -5.37
CA LEU A 3 7.16 10.94 -5.87
C LEU A 3 8.59 10.50 -5.51
N LYS A 4 8.74 9.53 -4.60
CA LYS A 4 10.06 9.07 -4.14
C LYS A 4 10.10 7.56 -4.03
N LYS A 5 11.14 6.95 -4.59
CA LYS A 5 11.48 5.54 -4.41
C LYS A 5 12.53 5.37 -3.31
N HIS A 6 12.39 4.34 -2.47
CA HIS A 6 13.32 4.07 -1.37
C HIS A 6 13.31 2.59 -0.97
N HIS A 7 14.47 2.04 -0.58
CA HIS A 7 14.51 0.71 0.04
C HIS A 7 14.12 0.84 1.51
N LEU A 8 12.96 0.30 1.88
CA LEU A 8 12.32 0.55 3.17
C LEU A 8 12.39 -0.64 4.14
N LEU A 9 12.28 -1.87 3.62
CA LEU A 9 12.19 -3.09 4.44
C LEU A 9 13.25 -4.11 4.03
N ASP A 10 13.85 -4.75 5.02
CA ASP A 10 14.75 -5.87 4.76
C ASP A 10 13.98 -7.13 4.32
N SER A 11 14.71 -8.10 3.77
CA SER A 11 14.16 -9.34 3.25
C SER A 11 13.49 -10.22 4.33
N ALA A 12 13.93 -10.12 5.59
CA ALA A 12 13.35 -10.90 6.70
C ALA A 12 11.96 -10.34 7.04
N MET A 13 11.81 -9.02 7.11
CA MET A 13 10.52 -8.37 7.34
C MET A 13 9.56 -8.61 6.17
N CYS A 14 10.04 -8.53 4.94
CA CYS A 14 9.24 -8.83 3.74
C CYS A 14 8.71 -10.27 3.76
N ARG A 15 9.55 -11.26 4.05
CA ARG A 15 9.11 -12.67 4.19
C ARG A 15 8.08 -12.85 5.30
N LYS A 16 8.26 -12.19 6.45
CA LYS A 16 7.30 -12.24 7.56
C LYS A 16 5.93 -11.74 7.17
N ILE A 17 5.85 -10.60 6.49
CA ILE A 17 4.59 -10.00 6.03
C ILE A 17 3.93 -10.90 4.98
N THR A 18 4.68 -11.37 4.01
CA THR A 18 4.18 -12.26 2.95
C THR A 18 3.64 -13.56 3.53
N THR A 19 4.34 -14.17 4.50
CA THR A 19 3.87 -15.35 5.20
C THR A 19 2.57 -15.10 5.97
N GLU A 20 2.45 -13.93 6.65
CA GLU A 20 1.22 -13.53 7.32
C GLU A 20 0.06 -13.44 6.33
N PHE A 21 0.25 -12.82 5.15
CA PHE A 21 -0.79 -12.69 4.13
C PHE A 21 -1.24 -14.04 3.58
N PHE A 22 -0.32 -14.96 3.27
CA PHE A 22 -0.67 -16.29 2.83
C PHE A 22 -1.41 -17.09 3.93
N THR A 23 -1.01 -16.94 5.19
CA THR A 23 -1.66 -17.58 6.33
C THR A 23 -3.09 -17.06 6.50
N MET A 24 -3.29 -15.74 6.46
CA MET A 24 -4.60 -15.10 6.54
C MET A 24 -5.50 -15.51 5.35
N ARG A 25 -4.95 -15.57 4.13
CA ARG A 25 -5.68 -16.03 2.95
C ARG A 25 -6.13 -17.49 3.11
N ARG A 26 -5.26 -18.38 3.57
CA ARG A 26 -5.57 -19.79 3.81
C ARG A 26 -6.64 -19.97 4.88
N ALA A 27 -6.60 -19.15 5.94
CA ALA A 27 -7.61 -19.09 6.99
C ALA A 27 -8.92 -18.40 6.57
N LYS A 28 -9.05 -17.93 5.31
CA LYS A 28 -10.18 -17.15 4.79
C LYS A 28 -10.43 -15.85 5.58
N ASN A 29 -9.40 -15.32 6.24
CA ASN A 29 -9.45 -14.05 6.96
C ASN A 29 -8.97 -12.90 6.08
N TYR A 30 -9.75 -12.60 5.05
CA TYR A 30 -9.49 -11.52 4.09
C TYR A 30 -10.79 -11.00 3.49
N GLN A 31 -10.69 -9.88 2.82
CA GLN A 31 -11.79 -9.27 2.08
C GLN A 31 -11.50 -9.31 0.57
N VAL A 32 -12.54 -9.32 -0.24
CA VAL A 32 -12.46 -9.10 -1.68
C VAL A 32 -12.99 -7.69 -1.95
N TRP A 33 -12.14 -6.80 -2.46
CA TRP A 33 -12.51 -5.43 -2.71
C TRP A 33 -11.86 -4.91 -4.00
N ARG A 34 -12.66 -4.45 -4.95
CA ARG A 34 -12.25 -3.89 -6.26
C ARG A 34 -11.46 -4.82 -7.17
N VAL A 35 -10.74 -5.80 -6.65
CA VAL A 35 -9.93 -6.76 -7.41
C VAL A 35 -10.41 -8.15 -7.05
N PRO A 36 -11.17 -8.83 -7.94
CA PRO A 36 -12.00 -10.00 -7.60
C PRO A 36 -11.23 -11.20 -7.06
N ASN A 37 -10.02 -11.45 -7.52
CA ASN A 37 -9.25 -12.64 -7.14
C ASN A 37 -8.20 -12.35 -6.05
N SER A 38 -8.01 -11.08 -5.69
CA SER A 38 -7.04 -10.70 -4.67
C SER A 38 -7.57 -10.90 -3.25
N ALA A 39 -6.66 -11.17 -2.31
CA ALA A 39 -6.96 -11.12 -0.89
C ALA A 39 -6.50 -9.78 -0.30
N ALA A 40 -7.42 -9.09 0.36
CA ALA A 40 -7.20 -7.80 0.99
C ALA A 40 -7.24 -7.89 2.51
N PHE A 41 -6.29 -7.25 3.19
CA PHE A 41 -6.11 -7.30 4.64
C PHE A 41 -6.07 -5.89 5.20
N TYR A 42 -7.09 -5.52 5.97
CA TYR A 42 -7.14 -4.21 6.61
C TYR A 42 -6.42 -4.28 7.96
N ASN A 43 -5.46 -3.37 8.19
CA ASN A 43 -4.64 -3.31 9.40
C ASN A 43 -4.06 -4.66 9.83
N PRO A 44 -3.37 -5.43 8.94
CA PRO A 44 -2.71 -6.66 9.36
C PRO A 44 -1.68 -6.37 10.45
N ALA A 45 -1.53 -7.29 11.41
CA ALA A 45 -0.80 -7.00 12.64
C ALA A 45 0.67 -6.61 12.41
N THR A 46 1.37 -7.29 11.51
CA THR A 46 2.75 -6.92 11.16
C THR A 46 2.79 -5.59 10.40
N GLY A 47 1.83 -5.35 9.50
CA GLY A 47 1.70 -4.07 8.78
C GLY A 47 1.52 -2.88 9.73
N CYS A 48 0.71 -3.00 10.78
CA CYS A 48 0.53 -1.96 11.79
C CYS A 48 1.83 -1.65 12.57
N ARG A 49 2.64 -2.67 12.86
CA ARG A 49 3.95 -2.46 13.49
C ARG A 49 4.92 -1.76 12.55
N VAL A 50 4.97 -2.17 11.29
CA VAL A 50 5.78 -1.53 10.25
C VAL A 50 5.35 -0.07 10.08
N LEU A 51 4.04 0.21 9.90
CA LEU A 51 3.51 1.56 9.75
C LEU A 51 4.07 2.53 10.79
N LYS A 52 4.04 2.13 12.07
CA LYS A 52 4.57 2.94 13.18
C LYS A 52 6.08 3.00 13.17
N GLY A 53 6.75 1.88 12.93
CA GLY A 53 8.22 1.79 13.01
C GLY A 53 8.95 2.58 11.94
N VAL A 54 8.38 2.67 10.73
CA VAL A 54 9.01 3.39 9.61
C VAL A 54 8.59 4.87 9.53
N THR A 55 7.67 5.34 10.38
CA THR A 55 7.20 6.74 10.37
C THR A 55 8.35 7.74 10.33
N PRO A 56 9.43 7.65 11.18
CA PRO A 56 10.53 8.62 11.13
C PRO A 56 11.27 8.63 9.78
N THR A 57 11.38 7.47 9.13
CA THR A 57 11.98 7.38 7.78
C THR A 57 11.13 8.09 6.75
N ILE A 58 9.79 7.87 6.79
CA ILE A 58 8.86 8.51 5.85
C ILE A 58 8.82 10.03 6.08
N GLU A 59 8.85 10.49 7.33
CA GLU A 59 8.95 11.91 7.68
C GLU A 59 10.21 12.55 7.08
N LYS A 60 11.37 11.90 7.24
CA LYS A 60 12.62 12.37 6.61
C LYS A 60 12.54 12.44 5.09
N LEU A 61 11.92 11.45 4.45
CA LEU A 61 11.79 11.41 3.00
C LEU A 61 10.78 12.45 2.47
N THR A 62 9.73 12.72 3.22
CA THR A 62 8.68 13.68 2.82
C THR A 62 8.98 15.11 3.24
N GLY A 63 9.81 15.31 4.25
CA GLY A 63 10.05 16.60 4.90
C GLY A 63 8.84 17.09 5.70
N LYS A 64 7.98 16.16 6.16
CA LYS A 64 6.75 16.44 6.89
C LYS A 64 6.69 15.68 8.20
N GLU A 65 6.08 16.26 9.21
CA GLU A 65 5.64 15.52 10.40
C GLU A 65 4.35 14.76 10.06
N LEU A 66 4.33 13.46 10.28
CA LEU A 66 3.25 12.59 9.83
C LEU A 66 2.59 11.86 10.99
N LEU A 67 1.29 11.68 10.90
CA LEU A 67 0.52 10.80 11.76
C LEU A 67 0.13 9.54 10.99
N PRO A 68 0.41 8.34 11.52
CA PRO A 68 -0.08 7.10 10.94
C PRO A 68 -1.60 7.09 10.87
N SER A 69 -2.16 6.70 9.72
CA SER A 69 -3.60 6.56 9.53
C SER A 69 -4.01 5.10 9.62
N TYR A 70 -3.66 4.30 8.64
CA TYR A 70 -3.93 2.86 8.61
C TYR A 70 -2.93 2.16 7.67
N CYS A 71 -2.93 0.83 7.68
CA CYS A 71 -2.23 0.05 6.67
C CYS A 71 -3.16 -0.94 5.98
N TYR A 72 -2.75 -1.37 4.79
CA TYR A 72 -3.53 -2.28 3.96
C TYR A 72 -2.60 -3.26 3.26
N GLY A 73 -2.84 -4.55 3.47
CA GLY A 73 -2.13 -5.61 2.77
C GLY A 73 -2.94 -6.09 1.57
N ARG A 74 -2.29 -6.41 0.48
CA ARG A 74 -2.95 -7.03 -0.65
C ARG A 74 -2.07 -8.12 -1.27
N LEU A 75 -2.65 -9.29 -1.44
CA LEU A 75 -2.06 -10.40 -2.16
C LEU A 75 -2.82 -10.56 -3.48
N TYR A 76 -2.21 -10.09 -4.55
CA TYR A 76 -2.71 -10.21 -5.91
C TYR A 76 -2.34 -11.56 -6.48
N THR A 77 -3.14 -12.05 -7.43
CA THR A 77 -2.92 -13.27 -8.19
C THR A 77 -2.94 -12.98 -9.69
N LYS A 78 -2.38 -13.89 -10.48
CA LYS A 78 -2.36 -13.77 -11.95
C LYS A 78 -3.73 -13.38 -12.50
N GLY A 79 -3.75 -12.43 -13.41
CA GLY A 79 -4.95 -11.86 -14.00
C GLY A 79 -5.57 -10.70 -13.20
N ASP A 80 -5.11 -10.44 -11.98
CA ASP A 80 -5.57 -9.28 -11.22
C ASP A 80 -5.00 -7.98 -11.79
N ALA A 81 -5.83 -6.96 -11.88
CA ALA A 81 -5.47 -5.59 -12.22
C ALA A 81 -6.03 -4.63 -11.16
N LEU A 82 -5.37 -3.51 -10.95
CA LEU A 82 -5.88 -2.44 -10.10
C LEU A 82 -6.39 -1.31 -10.99
N SER A 83 -7.70 -1.08 -11.00
CA SER A 83 -8.31 -0.01 -11.80
C SER A 83 -7.81 1.38 -11.38
N GLN A 84 -7.76 2.29 -12.33
CA GLN A 84 -7.38 3.68 -12.11
C GLN A 84 -8.26 4.34 -11.05
N HIS A 85 -7.64 4.93 -10.03
CA HIS A 85 -8.34 5.62 -8.94
C HIS A 85 -7.40 6.58 -8.19
N THR A 86 -8.01 7.43 -7.37
CA THR A 86 -7.34 8.12 -6.27
C THR A 86 -7.79 7.51 -4.96
N ASP A 87 -6.98 7.64 -3.95
CA ASP A 87 -7.28 7.19 -2.60
C ASP A 87 -8.21 8.17 -1.85
N ARG A 88 -8.71 7.74 -0.71
CA ARG A 88 -9.45 8.59 0.21
C ARG A 88 -8.51 9.55 0.96
N LYS A 89 -9.05 10.59 1.57
CA LYS A 89 -8.29 11.66 2.26
C LYS A 89 -7.40 11.15 3.41
N ALA A 90 -7.79 10.04 4.05
CA ALA A 90 -6.98 9.38 5.08
C ALA A 90 -5.68 8.74 4.53
N SER A 91 -5.54 8.65 3.21
CA SER A 91 -4.34 8.24 2.47
C SER A 91 -3.61 9.45 1.87
N GLU A 92 -3.49 10.54 2.62
CA GLU A 92 -2.86 11.77 2.12
C GLU A 92 -1.46 11.49 1.59
N TYR A 93 -0.66 10.75 2.35
CA TYR A 93 0.61 10.17 1.92
C TYR A 93 0.46 8.65 1.84
N ALA A 94 0.62 8.11 0.66
CA ALA A 94 0.61 6.69 0.38
C ALA A 94 2.05 6.18 0.20
N VAL A 95 2.35 5.06 0.85
CA VAL A 95 3.62 4.34 0.71
C VAL A 95 3.29 2.93 0.25
N SER A 96 3.53 2.63 -1.02
CA SER A 96 3.31 1.30 -1.59
C SER A 96 4.61 0.51 -1.56
N VAL A 97 4.67 -0.57 -0.79
CA VAL A 97 5.84 -1.42 -0.60
C VAL A 97 5.61 -2.77 -1.25
N THR A 98 6.49 -3.22 -2.14
CA THR A 98 6.50 -4.60 -2.62
C THR A 98 7.12 -5.48 -1.54
N VAL A 99 6.35 -6.40 -0.95
CA VAL A 99 6.83 -7.28 0.13
C VAL A 99 7.04 -8.72 -0.30
N GLY A 100 6.61 -9.07 -1.53
CA GLY A 100 6.85 -10.38 -2.11
C GLY A 100 6.38 -10.46 -3.55
N ASN A 101 7.03 -11.33 -4.31
CA ASN A 101 6.75 -11.53 -5.72
C ASN A 101 7.11 -12.95 -6.12
N SER A 102 6.36 -13.58 -7.01
CA SER A 102 6.64 -14.93 -7.53
C SER A 102 7.50 -14.92 -8.80
N SER A 103 7.92 -13.75 -9.26
CA SER A 103 8.76 -13.55 -10.44
C SER A 103 9.94 -12.63 -10.11
N ASP A 104 11.00 -12.70 -10.89
CA ASP A 104 12.08 -11.71 -10.89
C ASP A 104 11.66 -10.40 -11.61
N GLU A 105 10.56 -10.43 -12.36
CA GLU A 105 10.00 -9.24 -12.99
C GLU A 105 9.27 -8.36 -11.96
N MET A 106 9.40 -7.04 -12.11
CA MET A 106 8.74 -6.07 -11.26
C MET A 106 7.39 -5.66 -11.83
N TRP A 107 6.34 -5.69 -11.00
CA TRP A 107 4.99 -5.28 -11.39
C TRP A 107 4.81 -3.77 -11.27
N PRO A 108 4.70 -3.05 -12.38
CA PRO A 108 4.69 -1.59 -12.37
C PRO A 108 3.43 -1.02 -11.71
N LEU A 109 3.60 0.16 -11.09
CA LEU A 109 2.53 1.05 -10.65
C LEU A 109 2.56 2.31 -11.52
N TRP A 110 1.48 2.59 -12.22
CA TRP A 110 1.26 3.87 -12.88
C TRP A 110 0.84 4.92 -11.86
N ILE A 111 1.42 6.11 -11.95
CA ILE A 111 1.09 7.25 -11.10
C ILE A 111 1.01 8.50 -11.98
N GLU A 112 -0.13 9.18 -11.95
CA GLU A 112 -0.43 10.31 -12.81
C GLU A 112 -1.10 11.46 -12.05
N ASN A 113 -0.72 12.68 -12.41
CA ASN A 113 -1.44 13.92 -12.14
C ASN A 113 -1.08 14.95 -13.25
N ASP A 114 -1.47 16.21 -13.09
CA ASP A 114 -1.23 17.28 -14.09
C ASP A 114 0.28 17.50 -14.39
N GLU A 115 1.18 17.08 -13.51
CA GLU A 115 2.62 17.32 -13.61
C GLU A 115 3.42 16.04 -13.90
N ILE A 116 2.87 14.85 -13.58
CA ILE A 116 3.56 13.56 -13.68
C ILE A 116 2.67 12.54 -14.39
N ASN A 117 3.31 11.77 -15.28
CA ASN A 117 2.79 10.49 -15.76
C ASN A 117 3.95 9.49 -15.75
N GLU A 118 4.06 8.72 -14.68
CA GLU A 118 5.20 7.85 -14.46
C GLU A 118 4.83 6.39 -14.18
N LEU A 119 5.65 5.50 -14.73
CA LEU A 119 5.63 4.08 -14.48
C LEU A 119 6.71 3.73 -13.45
N VAL A 120 6.30 3.38 -12.24
CA VAL A 120 7.21 3.09 -11.14
C VAL A 120 7.29 1.60 -10.87
N THR A 121 8.49 1.04 -10.88
CA THR A 121 8.77 -0.32 -10.45
C THR A 121 9.46 -0.35 -9.10
N THR A 122 9.14 -1.33 -8.27
CA THR A 122 9.74 -1.55 -6.95
C THR A 122 10.13 -3.01 -6.78
N GLU A 123 11.39 -3.23 -6.39
CA GLU A 123 11.87 -4.55 -5.94
C GLU A 123 11.29 -4.90 -4.57
N VAL A 124 11.44 -6.17 -4.15
CA VAL A 124 11.02 -6.60 -2.80
C VAL A 124 11.81 -5.82 -1.74
N GLY A 125 11.10 -5.17 -0.84
CA GLY A 125 11.64 -4.27 0.18
C GLY A 125 11.66 -2.80 -0.23
N GLU A 126 11.50 -2.49 -1.51
CA GLU A 126 11.39 -1.10 -1.97
C GLU A 126 9.95 -0.58 -1.89
N CYS A 127 9.85 0.72 -1.72
CA CYS A 127 8.60 1.46 -1.73
C CYS A 127 8.61 2.63 -2.70
N VAL A 128 7.43 3.05 -3.10
CA VAL A 128 7.17 4.36 -3.69
C VAL A 128 6.28 5.17 -2.76
N ILE A 129 6.59 6.47 -2.59
CA ILE A 129 5.85 7.41 -1.74
C ILE A 129 5.22 8.46 -2.66
N TYR A 130 3.90 8.66 -2.53
CA TYR A 130 3.14 9.60 -3.36
C TYR A 130 1.92 10.15 -2.61
N LYS A 131 1.29 11.18 -3.17
CA LYS A 131 0.04 11.76 -2.66
C LYS A 131 -1.16 10.93 -3.12
N GLY A 132 -1.54 9.92 -2.35
CA GLY A 132 -2.55 8.95 -2.77
C GLY A 132 -3.91 9.54 -3.11
N HIS A 133 -4.35 10.57 -2.39
CA HIS A 133 -5.65 11.22 -2.60
C HIS A 133 -5.67 12.27 -3.74
N GLU A 134 -4.50 12.63 -4.27
CA GLU A 134 -4.34 13.63 -5.35
C GLU A 134 -3.93 12.99 -6.68
N MET A 135 -3.20 11.87 -6.63
CA MET A 135 -2.59 11.24 -7.80
C MET A 135 -3.40 10.03 -8.24
N LEU A 136 -3.82 10.00 -9.49
CA LEU A 136 -4.39 8.80 -10.11
C LEU A 136 -3.33 7.71 -10.14
N HIS A 137 -3.71 6.49 -9.75
CA HIS A 137 -2.78 5.37 -9.82
C HIS A 137 -3.50 4.06 -10.13
N TRP A 138 -2.78 3.15 -10.82
CA TRP A 138 -3.32 1.86 -11.25
C TRP A 138 -2.20 0.86 -11.55
N ARG A 139 -2.58 -0.40 -11.72
CA ARG A 139 -1.70 -1.45 -12.22
C ARG A 139 -2.41 -2.21 -13.32
N GLU A 140 -1.68 -2.48 -14.40
CA GLU A 140 -2.12 -3.39 -15.45
C GLU A 140 -2.20 -4.83 -14.91
N GLU A 141 -2.70 -5.75 -15.72
CA GLU A 141 -2.89 -7.14 -15.34
C GLU A 141 -1.58 -7.82 -14.92
N LEU A 142 -1.58 -8.48 -13.75
CA LEU A 142 -0.46 -9.26 -13.25
C LEU A 142 -0.27 -10.53 -14.09
N GLN A 143 0.93 -10.71 -14.66
CA GLN A 143 1.21 -11.79 -15.61
C GLN A 143 1.75 -13.08 -14.97
N TRP A 144 2.13 -13.06 -13.68
CA TRP A 144 2.69 -14.19 -12.93
C TRP A 144 1.82 -14.56 -11.72
N ASP A 145 2.19 -15.61 -11.00
CA ASP A 145 1.30 -16.28 -10.05
C ASP A 145 0.79 -15.36 -8.93
N TRP A 146 1.67 -14.55 -8.33
CA TRP A 146 1.26 -13.63 -7.26
C TRP A 146 2.24 -12.48 -7.03
N CYS A 147 1.72 -11.38 -6.50
CA CYS A 147 2.48 -10.25 -5.98
C CYS A 147 1.84 -9.76 -4.68
N ALA A 148 2.65 -9.51 -3.64
CA ALA A 148 2.21 -9.03 -2.35
C ALA A 148 2.65 -7.57 -2.13
N GLN A 149 1.69 -6.71 -1.79
CA GLN A 149 1.89 -5.29 -1.53
C GLN A 149 1.47 -4.95 -0.11
N LEU A 150 2.30 -4.19 0.60
CA LEU A 150 1.93 -3.52 1.85
C LEU A 150 1.80 -2.03 1.60
N LEU A 151 0.63 -1.49 1.90
CA LEU A 151 0.30 -0.07 1.73
C LEU A 151 0.24 0.57 3.11
N LEU A 152 1.03 1.63 3.31
CA LEU A 152 1.10 2.37 4.56
C LEU A 152 0.58 3.78 4.28
N PHE A 153 -0.33 4.25 5.12
CA PHE A 153 -1.00 5.53 4.90
C PHE A 153 -0.80 6.48 6.08
N TYR A 154 -0.56 7.73 5.73
CA TYR A 154 -0.30 8.80 6.68
C TYR A 154 -1.06 10.07 6.29
N VAL A 155 -1.26 10.94 7.27
CA VAL A 155 -1.73 12.31 7.10
C VAL A 155 -0.72 13.29 7.66
N ASP A 156 -0.64 14.51 7.10
CA ASP A 156 0.20 15.58 7.64
C ASP A 156 -0.32 15.97 9.03
N LYS A 157 0.53 15.92 10.05
CA LYS A 157 0.20 16.24 11.44
C LYS A 157 -0.30 17.67 11.60
N ASN A 158 0.15 18.58 10.73
CA ASN A 158 -0.20 19.98 10.71
C ASN A 158 -1.18 20.30 9.55
N GLY A 159 -1.63 19.27 8.82
CA GLY A 159 -2.49 19.39 7.64
C GLY A 159 -3.98 19.34 7.94
N LYS A 160 -4.76 19.57 6.89
CA LYS A 160 -6.25 19.58 6.94
C LYS A 160 -6.88 18.21 7.23
N PHE A 161 -6.12 17.12 7.10
CA PHE A 161 -6.62 15.75 7.28
C PHE A 161 -6.13 15.09 8.58
N LYS A 162 -5.50 15.83 9.48
CA LYS A 162 -4.93 15.30 10.74
C LYS A 162 -5.91 14.49 11.59
N ASP A 163 -7.18 14.86 11.56
CA ASP A 163 -8.23 14.18 12.34
C ASP A 163 -8.60 12.79 11.78
N LEU A 164 -8.08 12.43 10.58
CA LEU A 164 -8.18 11.11 9.99
C LEU A 164 -7.02 10.18 10.38
N ALA A 165 -6.15 10.60 11.29
CA ALA A 165 -5.11 9.77 11.86
C ALA A 165 -5.71 8.63 12.70
N ASN A 166 -4.96 7.51 12.81
CA ASN A 166 -5.37 6.33 13.59
C ASN A 166 -6.76 5.79 13.22
N GLU A 167 -7.11 5.85 11.96
CA GLU A 167 -8.42 5.40 11.49
C GLU A 167 -8.62 3.91 11.83
N LYS A 168 -9.41 3.68 12.88
CA LYS A 168 -9.92 2.36 13.19
C LYS A 168 -10.96 2.04 12.13
N GLY A 169 -10.55 1.30 11.10
CA GLY A 169 -11.34 1.00 9.93
C GLY A 169 -12.83 1.00 10.19
N ASN A 170 -13.51 1.82 9.45
CA ASN A 170 -14.97 1.85 9.53
C ASN A 170 -15.45 0.52 8.91
N HIS A 171 -15.60 -0.53 9.73
CA HIS A 171 -16.07 -1.86 9.34
C HIS A 171 -17.40 -1.81 8.54
N ASN A 172 -18.09 -0.68 8.56
CA ASN A 172 -19.33 -0.47 7.82
C ASN A 172 -19.12 -0.20 6.33
N PHE A 173 -17.92 0.17 5.88
CA PHE A 173 -17.64 0.37 4.45
C PHE A 173 -17.61 -0.95 3.66
N PHE A 174 -17.36 -2.08 4.33
CA PHE A 174 -17.19 -3.41 3.72
C PHE A 174 -18.40 -4.33 3.87
N ARG A 175 -19.51 -3.85 4.48
CA ARG A 175 -20.73 -4.65 4.71
C ARG A 175 -21.84 -4.46 3.68
N LYS A 176 -21.61 -3.67 2.64
CA LYS A 176 -22.60 -3.52 1.56
C LYS A 176 -22.03 -4.03 0.25
N PHE A 177 -22.12 -5.31 0.08
CA PHE A 177 -22.35 -6.03 -1.22
C PHE A 177 -22.56 -7.50 -0.92
#